data_a19693eae286aabf8da093ea047c279c
#
_entry.id   a19693eae286aabf8da093ea047c279c
#
_cell.length_a   1.000
_cell.length_b   1.000
_cell.length_c   1.000
_cell.angle_alpha   90.00
_cell.angle_beta   90.00
_cell.angle_gamma   90.00
#
_symmetry.space_group_name_H-M   'P 1'
#
loop_
_entity.id
_entity.type
_entity.pdbx_description
1 polymer ?
#
loop_
_entity_poly.entity_id
_entity_poly.type
_entity_poly.pdbx_seq_one_letter_code
_entity_poly.pdbx_strand_id
1 'polypeptide(L)'
;RLLVFALDGKATLPKTPPKMMVTPLDDPKFTVEPELAAAGKTLFVKHCAMCHGPGAVAGGGVPDLRASAIVLSLEATSAIVIDGQRVARGMPQFGEMKKTDIQAIQHYLRDQSRKDLAKKNALAHTTH
;
A
#
# COMPACT_ATOMS: atom_id res chain seq x y z
N ARG A 1 6.69 19.31 -2.76
CA ARG A 1 7.55 20.36 -3.36
C ARG A 1 6.70 21.27 -4.21
N LEU A 2 6.89 22.57 -4.10
CA LEU A 2 6.33 23.56 -5.03
C LEU A 2 7.38 23.76 -6.15
N LEU A 3 6.97 23.60 -7.40
CA LEU A 3 7.80 23.84 -8.58
C LEU A 3 7.19 25.02 -9.34
N VAL A 4 8.03 26.00 -9.65
CA VAL A 4 7.66 27.15 -10.48
C VAL A 4 8.45 27.04 -11.78
N PHE A 5 7.76 27.12 -12.91
CA PHE A 5 8.35 27.07 -14.23
C PHE A 5 8.31 28.46 -14.86
N ALA A 6 9.44 28.91 -15.40
CA ALA A 6 9.58 30.15 -16.18
C ALA A 6 10.21 29.85 -17.53
N LEU A 7 9.82 30.54 -18.58
CA LEU A 7 10.30 30.31 -19.96
C LEU A 7 11.82 30.46 -20.11
N ASP A 8 12.41 31.34 -19.29
CA ASP A 8 13.84 31.65 -19.26
C ASP A 8 14.54 31.16 -17.99
N GLY A 9 13.88 30.25 -17.24
CA GLY A 9 14.39 29.70 -16.01
C GLY A 9 15.68 28.88 -16.21
N LYS A 10 16.73 29.22 -15.43
CA LYS A 10 18.06 28.56 -15.49
C LYS A 10 18.31 27.65 -14.27
N ALA A 11 17.35 27.53 -13.36
CA ALA A 11 17.51 26.69 -12.18
C ALA A 11 17.40 25.21 -12.53
N THR A 12 18.32 24.41 -11.99
CA THR A 12 18.26 22.94 -12.08
C THR A 12 17.40 22.38 -10.95
N LEU A 13 16.58 21.38 -11.26
CA LEU A 13 15.81 20.69 -10.24
C LEU A 13 16.74 20.00 -9.24
N PRO A 14 16.46 20.09 -7.93
CA PRO A 14 17.21 19.32 -6.94
C PRO A 14 17.09 17.82 -7.25
N LYS A 15 18.18 17.06 -7.09
CA LYS A 15 18.18 15.60 -7.27
C LYS A 15 17.03 14.99 -6.46
N THR A 16 16.26 14.14 -7.09
CA THR A 16 15.23 13.35 -6.40
C THR A 16 15.92 12.45 -5.38
N PRO A 17 15.54 12.50 -4.10
CA PRO A 17 16.11 11.57 -3.15
C PRO A 17 15.83 10.12 -3.59
N PRO A 18 16.73 9.18 -3.33
CA PRO A 18 16.51 7.79 -3.68
C PRO A 18 15.19 7.31 -3.09
N LYS A 19 14.42 6.56 -3.86
CA LYS A 19 13.17 5.97 -3.40
C LYS A 19 13.48 5.06 -2.22
N MET A 20 12.92 5.35 -1.05
CA MET A 20 13.07 4.45 0.10
C MET A 20 12.50 3.08 -0.27
N MET A 21 13.38 2.08 -0.30
CA MET A 21 12.98 0.70 -0.54
C MET A 21 12.34 0.16 0.75
N VAL A 22 11.03 0.05 0.71
CA VAL A 22 10.27 -0.54 1.80
C VAL A 22 10.37 -2.06 1.69
N THR A 23 10.58 -2.74 2.81
CA THR A 23 10.54 -4.21 2.87
C THR A 23 9.12 -4.63 3.22
N PRO A 24 8.41 -5.34 2.34
CA PRO A 24 7.09 -5.84 2.64
C PRO A 24 7.11 -6.78 3.85
N LEU A 25 6.06 -6.73 4.66
CA LEU A 25 5.84 -7.67 5.76
C LEU A 25 4.99 -8.82 5.28
N ASP A 26 5.25 -10.00 5.81
CA ASP A 26 4.38 -11.18 5.63
C ASP A 26 4.12 -11.85 6.98
N ASP A 27 2.98 -12.51 7.07
CA ASP A 27 2.67 -13.46 8.13
C ASP A 27 2.62 -14.86 7.51
N PRO A 28 3.62 -15.72 7.79
CA PRO A 28 3.66 -17.07 7.23
C PRO A 28 2.46 -17.95 7.61
N LYS A 29 1.75 -17.61 8.69
CA LYS A 29 0.56 -18.31 9.14
C LYS A 29 -0.70 -17.89 8.40
N PHE A 30 -0.67 -16.75 7.70
CA PHE A 30 -1.81 -16.27 6.93
C PHE A 30 -1.87 -16.98 5.58
N THR A 31 -2.94 -17.73 5.34
CA THR A 31 -3.17 -18.38 4.04
C THR A 31 -3.90 -17.41 3.12
N VAL A 32 -3.28 -17.07 2.00
CA VAL A 32 -3.92 -16.23 0.98
C VAL A 32 -4.89 -17.07 0.15
N GLU A 33 -6.15 -16.68 0.15
CA GLU A 33 -7.18 -17.26 -0.72
C GLU A 33 -7.27 -16.47 -2.02
N PRO A 34 -7.04 -17.11 -3.19
CA PRO A 34 -6.97 -16.40 -4.48
C PRO A 34 -8.24 -15.63 -4.84
N GLU A 35 -9.40 -16.21 -4.54
CA GLU A 35 -10.70 -15.58 -4.83
C GLU A 35 -10.91 -14.33 -3.98
N LEU A 36 -10.60 -14.41 -2.67
CA LEU A 36 -10.65 -13.25 -1.79
C LEU A 36 -9.62 -12.18 -2.20
N ALA A 37 -8.43 -12.58 -2.60
CA ALA A 37 -7.43 -11.66 -3.10
C ALA A 37 -7.89 -10.94 -4.38
N ALA A 38 -8.57 -11.63 -5.29
CA ALA A 38 -9.15 -11.02 -6.50
C ALA A 38 -10.27 -10.03 -6.17
N ALA A 39 -11.19 -10.39 -5.27
CA ALA A 39 -12.22 -9.49 -4.77
C ALA A 39 -11.61 -8.27 -4.06
N GLY A 40 -10.63 -8.50 -3.21
CA GLY A 40 -9.90 -7.46 -2.49
C GLY A 40 -9.14 -6.52 -3.42
N LYS A 41 -8.60 -7.00 -4.54
CA LYS A 41 -7.99 -6.16 -5.57
C LYS A 41 -9.00 -5.17 -6.14
N THR A 42 -10.21 -5.62 -6.45
CA THR A 42 -11.28 -4.77 -6.99
C THR A 42 -11.66 -3.67 -6.00
N LEU A 43 -11.87 -4.04 -4.73
CA LEU A 43 -12.17 -3.09 -3.66
C LEU A 43 -11.01 -2.10 -3.43
N PHE A 44 -9.78 -2.60 -3.41
CA PHE A 44 -8.59 -1.77 -3.23
C PHE A 44 -8.42 -0.75 -4.36
N VAL A 45 -8.57 -1.16 -5.60
CA VAL A 45 -8.48 -0.26 -6.77
C VAL A 45 -9.54 0.82 -6.70
N LYS A 46 -10.76 0.45 -6.31
CA LYS A 46 -11.89 1.38 -6.23
C LYS A 46 -11.74 2.43 -5.11
N HIS A 47 -11.26 2.03 -3.94
CA HIS A 47 -11.34 2.87 -2.74
C HIS A 47 -9.99 3.33 -2.19
N CYS A 48 -8.90 2.61 -2.44
CA CYS A 48 -7.63 2.79 -1.74
C CYS A 48 -6.48 3.22 -2.67
N ALA A 49 -6.48 2.77 -3.93
CA ALA A 49 -5.34 2.91 -4.84
C ALA A 49 -5.00 4.36 -5.20
N MET A 50 -5.97 5.28 -5.17
CA MET A 50 -5.72 6.69 -5.46
C MET A 50 -4.69 7.29 -4.48
N CYS A 51 -4.75 6.93 -3.21
CA CYS A 51 -3.82 7.41 -2.18
C CYS A 51 -2.67 6.43 -1.95
N HIS A 52 -2.96 5.12 -1.84
CA HIS A 52 -1.96 4.10 -1.50
C HIS A 52 -1.23 3.50 -2.70
N GLY A 53 -1.52 4.00 -3.89
CA GLY A 53 -0.87 3.62 -5.13
C GLY A 53 -1.30 2.26 -5.71
N PRO A 54 -1.08 2.05 -7.01
CA PRO A 54 -1.36 0.77 -7.66
C PRO A 54 -0.50 -0.34 -7.04
N GLY A 55 -1.09 -1.51 -6.82
CA GLY A 55 -0.39 -2.63 -6.18
C GLY A 55 0.00 -2.36 -4.72
N ALA A 56 -0.61 -1.36 -4.07
CA ALA A 56 -0.29 -0.89 -2.72
C ALA A 56 1.13 -0.32 -2.57
N VAL A 57 1.75 0.11 -3.67
CA VAL A 57 3.07 0.76 -3.71
C VAL A 57 2.91 2.25 -3.50
N ALA A 58 3.08 2.71 -2.28
CA ALA A 58 2.92 4.12 -1.94
C ALA A 58 4.00 5.01 -2.55
N GLY A 59 3.59 6.23 -2.93
CA GLY A 59 4.49 7.25 -3.48
C GLY A 59 5.29 8.05 -2.44
N GLY A 60 5.18 7.73 -1.14
CA GLY A 60 5.92 8.37 -0.05
C GLY A 60 5.12 9.38 0.79
N GLY A 61 3.93 9.83 0.32
CA GLY A 61 3.04 10.72 1.09
C GLY A 61 2.13 9.98 2.08
N VAL A 62 1.94 8.69 1.89
CA VAL A 62 1.12 7.80 2.72
C VAL A 62 1.86 6.50 2.98
N PRO A 63 1.48 5.73 4.01
CA PRO A 63 2.13 4.46 4.31
C PRO A 63 2.03 3.44 3.16
N ASP A 64 3.13 2.71 2.92
CA ASP A 64 3.11 1.53 2.06
C ASP A 64 2.43 0.39 2.83
N LEU A 65 1.25 -0.01 2.36
CA LEU A 65 0.41 -0.99 3.07
C LEU A 65 1.00 -2.41 3.05
N ARG A 66 1.90 -2.70 2.13
CA ARG A 66 2.60 -3.99 2.08
C ARG A 66 3.54 -4.16 3.27
N ALA A 67 4.04 -3.05 3.84
CA ALA A 67 4.95 -3.02 4.98
C ALA A 67 4.28 -2.58 6.29
N SER A 68 2.97 -2.41 6.29
CA SER A 68 2.24 -1.99 7.49
C SER A 68 1.84 -3.19 8.33
N ALA A 69 2.32 -3.24 9.57
CA ALA A 69 1.91 -4.26 10.55
C ALA A 69 0.41 -4.17 10.90
N ILE A 70 -0.19 -3.00 10.76
CA ILE A 70 -1.64 -2.80 11.03
C ILE A 70 -2.48 -3.68 10.13
N VAL A 71 -2.09 -3.85 8.87
CA VAL A 71 -2.82 -4.66 7.88
C VAL A 71 -2.81 -6.15 8.21
N LEU A 72 -1.95 -6.60 9.13
CA LEU A 72 -1.96 -7.98 9.60
C LEU A 72 -3.14 -8.27 10.56
N SER A 73 -3.71 -7.24 11.17
CA SER A 73 -4.88 -7.35 12.06
C SER A 73 -6.15 -6.85 11.36
N LEU A 74 -7.17 -7.71 11.29
CA LEU A 74 -8.48 -7.35 10.73
C LEU A 74 -9.15 -6.25 11.56
N GLU A 75 -9.06 -6.35 12.89
CA GLU A 75 -9.66 -5.39 13.83
C GLU A 75 -8.98 -4.02 13.69
N ALA A 76 -7.66 -3.98 13.71
CA ALA A 76 -6.92 -2.73 13.59
C ALA A 76 -7.16 -2.05 12.22
N THR A 77 -7.23 -2.83 11.15
CA THR A 77 -7.55 -2.31 9.82
C THR A 77 -8.99 -1.80 9.76
N SER A 78 -9.95 -2.55 10.31
CA SER A 78 -11.36 -2.15 10.37
C SER A 78 -11.55 -0.85 11.15
N ALA A 79 -10.89 -0.72 12.29
CA ALA A 79 -10.95 0.49 13.11
C ALA A 79 -10.44 1.74 12.35
N ILE A 80 -9.44 1.57 11.49
CA ILE A 80 -8.95 2.68 10.66
C ILE A 80 -9.90 2.97 9.50
N VAL A 81 -10.32 1.93 8.77
CA VAL A 81 -11.07 2.10 7.51
C VAL A 81 -12.54 2.36 7.78
N ILE A 82 -13.18 1.54 8.63
CA ILE A 82 -14.62 1.61 8.89
C ILE A 82 -14.93 2.67 9.96
N ASP A 83 -14.18 2.66 11.09
CA ASP A 83 -14.46 3.56 12.22
C ASP A 83 -13.75 4.92 12.07
N GLY A 84 -12.89 5.10 11.07
CA GLY A 84 -12.32 6.40 10.73
C GLY A 84 -11.24 6.91 11.69
N GLN A 85 -10.52 6.04 12.40
CA GLN A 85 -9.51 6.46 13.40
C GLN A 85 -8.37 7.32 12.83
N ARG A 86 -8.26 7.43 11.52
CA ARG A 86 -7.22 8.23 10.83
C ARG A 86 -7.76 9.41 10.04
N VAL A 87 -9.05 9.76 10.20
CA VAL A 87 -9.66 10.91 9.51
C VAL A 87 -8.89 12.20 9.79
N ALA A 88 -8.51 12.45 11.03
CA ALA A 88 -7.70 13.61 11.39
C ALA A 88 -6.30 13.65 10.75
N ARG A 89 -5.84 12.53 10.18
CA ARG A 89 -4.58 12.42 9.43
C ARG A 89 -4.77 12.39 7.92
N GLY A 90 -5.97 12.68 7.44
CA GLY A 90 -6.30 12.77 6.02
C GLY A 90 -6.72 11.45 5.36
N MET A 91 -6.85 10.35 6.09
CA MET A 91 -7.41 9.11 5.54
C MET A 91 -8.95 9.14 5.66
N PRO A 92 -9.71 9.02 4.56
CA PRO A 92 -11.17 9.00 4.62
C PRO A 92 -11.71 7.81 5.44
N GLN A 93 -12.87 8.02 6.05
CA GLN A 93 -13.66 6.93 6.64
C GLN A 93 -14.51 6.27 5.55
N PHE A 94 -14.63 4.94 5.59
CA PHE A 94 -15.44 4.14 4.67
C PHE A 94 -16.44 3.32 5.49
N GLY A 95 -17.34 4.02 6.18
CA GLY A 95 -18.31 3.41 7.10
C GLY A 95 -19.32 2.46 6.45
N GLU A 96 -19.45 2.52 5.13
CA GLU A 96 -20.27 1.59 4.34
C GLU A 96 -19.62 0.24 4.10
N MET A 97 -18.29 0.11 4.28
CA MET A 97 -17.57 -1.15 4.12
C MET A 97 -17.89 -2.13 5.25
N LYS A 98 -17.89 -3.40 4.90
CA LYS A 98 -18.06 -4.51 5.85
C LYS A 98 -16.70 -5.10 6.24
N LYS A 99 -16.62 -5.76 7.37
CA LYS A 99 -15.40 -6.51 7.76
C LYS A 99 -14.98 -7.55 6.73
N THR A 100 -15.93 -8.14 6.00
CA THR A 100 -15.65 -9.06 4.88
C THR A 100 -14.92 -8.38 3.73
N ASP A 101 -15.21 -7.09 3.46
CA ASP A 101 -14.51 -6.31 2.44
C ASP A 101 -13.08 -6.03 2.88
N ILE A 102 -12.88 -5.68 4.16
CA ILE A 102 -11.55 -5.49 4.74
C ILE A 102 -10.75 -6.79 4.70
N GLN A 103 -11.37 -7.91 5.01
CA GLN A 103 -10.74 -9.23 4.92
C GLN A 103 -10.28 -9.53 3.49
N ALA A 104 -11.11 -9.29 2.49
CA ALA A 104 -10.72 -9.44 1.09
C ALA A 104 -9.53 -8.54 0.72
N ILE A 105 -9.54 -7.27 1.16
CA ILE A 105 -8.42 -6.35 0.96
C ILE A 105 -7.15 -6.87 1.65
N GLN A 106 -7.23 -7.46 2.84
CA GLN A 106 -6.07 -8.09 3.50
C GLN A 106 -5.48 -9.22 2.65
N HIS A 107 -6.30 -10.11 2.10
CA HIS A 107 -5.83 -11.19 1.21
C HIS A 107 -5.08 -10.60 0.00
N TYR A 108 -5.62 -9.55 -0.62
CA TYR A 108 -4.95 -8.86 -1.70
C TYR A 108 -3.60 -8.24 -1.28
N LEU A 109 -3.55 -7.55 -0.17
CA LEU A 109 -2.32 -6.91 0.31
C LEU A 109 -1.25 -7.94 0.69
N ARG A 110 -1.63 -9.09 1.26
CA ARG A 110 -0.69 -10.20 1.53
C ARG A 110 -0.17 -10.82 0.24
N ASP A 111 -1.02 -11.03 -0.75
CA ASP A 111 -0.62 -11.48 -2.08
C ASP A 111 0.42 -10.53 -2.71
N GLN A 112 0.17 -9.21 -2.65
CA GLN A 112 1.13 -8.22 -3.16
C GLN A 112 2.44 -8.21 -2.38
N SER A 113 2.41 -8.36 -1.06
CA SER A 113 3.61 -8.46 -0.22
C SER A 113 4.46 -9.66 -0.61
N ARG A 114 3.86 -10.84 -0.77
CA ARG A 114 4.55 -12.08 -1.15
C ARG A 114 5.16 -12.01 -2.53
N LYS A 115 4.43 -11.46 -3.51
CA LYS A 115 4.93 -11.24 -4.87
C LYS A 115 6.17 -10.34 -4.88
N ASP A 116 6.19 -9.30 -4.07
CA ASP A 116 7.31 -8.37 -4.00
C ASP A 116 8.52 -8.98 -3.27
N LEU A 117 8.28 -9.71 -2.18
CA LEU A 117 9.32 -10.47 -1.49
C LEU A 117 9.98 -11.52 -2.40
N ALA A 118 9.18 -12.27 -3.17
CA ALA A 118 9.69 -13.23 -4.13
C ALA A 118 10.56 -12.59 -5.20
N LYS A 119 10.15 -11.42 -5.74
CA LYS A 119 10.96 -10.66 -6.69
C LYS A 119 12.29 -10.19 -6.10
N LYS A 120 12.27 -9.69 -4.87
CA LYS A 120 13.50 -9.25 -4.18
C LYS A 120 14.47 -10.39 -3.95
N ASN A 121 13.96 -11.55 -3.51
CA ASN A 121 14.79 -12.74 -3.31
C ASN A 121 15.40 -13.23 -4.64
N ALA A 122 14.63 -13.26 -5.73
CA ALA A 122 15.14 -13.65 -7.05
C ALA A 122 16.25 -12.72 -7.52
N LEU A 123 16.12 -11.40 -7.34
CA LEU A 123 17.15 -10.42 -7.70
C LEU A 123 18.41 -10.58 -6.85
N ALA A 124 18.29 -10.86 -5.56
CA ALA A 124 19.45 -11.08 -4.68
C ALA A 124 20.26 -12.30 -5.07
N HIS A 125 19.63 -13.36 -5.61
CA HIS A 125 20.31 -14.57 -6.09
C HIS A 125 20.99 -14.41 -7.46
N THR A 126 20.62 -13.38 -8.24
CA THR A 126 21.18 -13.14 -9.59
C THR A 126 22.46 -12.27 -9.55
N THR A 127 22.80 -11.70 -8.39
CA THR A 127 23.91 -10.74 -8.22
C THR A 127 25.19 -11.40 -7.65
N HIS A 128 25.28 -12.73 -7.65
CA HIS A 128 26.48 -13.48 -7.24
C HIS A 128 27.07 -14.26 -8.38
#